data_66ff98d5323f32fc010b4271e6263d46
#
_entry.id   66ff98d5323f32fc010b4271e6263d46
#
_cell.length_a   1.000
_cell.length_b   1.000
_cell.length_c   1.000
_cell.angle_alpha   90.00
_cell.angle_beta   90.00
_cell.angle_gamma   90.00
#
_symmetry.space_group_name_H-M   'P 1'
#
loop_
_entity.id
_entity.type
_entity.pdbx_description
1 polymer ?
#
loop_
_entity_poly.entity_id
_entity_poly.type
_entity_poly.pdbx_seq_one_letter_code
_entity_poly.pdbx_strand_id
1 'polypeptide(L)'
;MLRSGGAAIHMLLAGDKIQFLVGESSRVIQPNPLMPFDDLVCDFLSALSIELLSDAQAKLYPDIISFAYWCRKANIERLKDLYSDRHFRLGLGITFHITPSNVPINFVFSYVFSLLAGNANIVRVPSKDFPQTDIVCKAINRLFKNAKYEIISKMTAFVKYEQNDEVTRMYSSGCNARIIWGGDDAIRNIRKIPIPERGIEIAFADRYSFCIIEENAILNLSDVALRKLVTNFYNDTYLMDQNACSSPHLIVWLYNGTSSSEAKRKFWESVYEMTHAKYELQPVSAIDKYTLLCENAIELNNIANFEKWGNYLYCMELKSLPENMDHLRGKSGFFYEYNTKDINNVAHIVNTKYQTLTYFGIDRLQLVNFVLKNRLTGIDRIVPLGSALDIGVVWDGHDLVKGLSRIIDCK
;
A
#
# COMPACT_ATOMS: atom_id res chain seq x y z
N MET A 1 -9.26 -44.07 -14.87
CA MET A 1 -9.87 -42.77 -15.21
C MET A 1 -9.34 -41.73 -14.22
N LEU A 2 -8.32 -41.00 -14.62
CA LEU A 2 -7.66 -39.96 -13.83
C LEU A 2 -8.55 -38.72 -13.84
N ARG A 3 -9.04 -38.33 -12.67
CA ARG A 3 -9.73 -37.04 -12.49
C ARG A 3 -8.68 -35.95 -12.62
N SER A 4 -8.81 -35.09 -13.60
CA SER A 4 -8.07 -33.84 -13.76
C SER A 4 -8.50 -32.83 -12.68
N GLY A 5 -7.98 -32.98 -11.51
CA GLY A 5 -8.01 -31.92 -10.47
C GLY A 5 -6.83 -30.99 -10.66
N GLY A 6 -7.03 -29.71 -10.41
CA GLY A 6 -6.14 -28.57 -10.64
C GLY A 6 -4.64 -28.90 -10.61
N ALA A 7 -3.95 -28.42 -11.64
CA ALA A 7 -2.52 -28.70 -11.82
C ALA A 7 -1.75 -28.18 -10.60
N ALA A 8 -1.26 -29.13 -9.80
CA ALA A 8 -0.26 -28.83 -8.78
C ALA A 8 1.00 -28.34 -9.51
N ILE A 9 1.48 -27.15 -9.18
CA ILE A 9 2.75 -26.66 -9.73
C ILE A 9 3.86 -27.52 -9.17
N HIS A 10 4.43 -28.41 -10.00
CA HIS A 10 5.67 -29.07 -9.68
C HIS A 10 6.79 -28.03 -9.70
N MET A 11 7.37 -27.73 -8.53
CA MET A 11 8.54 -26.87 -8.40
C MET A 11 9.79 -27.63 -8.90
N LEU A 12 9.80 -28.02 -10.18
CA LEU A 12 10.93 -28.71 -10.80
C LEU A 12 11.96 -27.71 -11.29
N LEU A 13 13.11 -27.69 -10.60
CA LEU A 13 14.46 -27.54 -11.15
C LEU A 13 14.66 -26.47 -12.25
N ALA A 14 14.51 -25.20 -11.92
CA ALA A 14 15.45 -24.23 -12.44
C ALA A 14 16.65 -24.26 -11.47
N GLY A 15 17.69 -25.04 -11.80
CA GLY A 15 18.85 -25.24 -10.94
C GLY A 15 19.35 -23.91 -10.35
N ASP A 16 19.84 -23.91 -9.12
CA ASP A 16 20.54 -22.88 -8.32
C ASP A 16 20.02 -21.43 -8.31
N LYS A 17 18.88 -21.13 -8.96
CA LYS A 17 18.40 -19.76 -9.15
C LYS A 17 17.23 -19.36 -8.25
N ILE A 18 16.62 -20.30 -7.52
CA ILE A 18 15.46 -20.03 -6.65
C ILE A 18 15.81 -20.40 -5.22
N GLN A 19 15.83 -19.40 -4.35
CA GLN A 19 15.96 -19.62 -2.90
C GLN A 19 14.57 -19.66 -2.27
N PHE A 20 14.33 -20.69 -1.43
CA PHE A 20 13.10 -20.81 -0.64
C PHE A 20 13.35 -20.24 0.75
N LEU A 21 12.63 -19.21 1.13
CA LEU A 21 12.66 -18.61 2.46
C LEU A 21 11.59 -19.21 3.37
N VAL A 22 10.46 -19.62 2.78
CA VAL A 22 9.38 -20.37 3.44
C VAL A 22 8.93 -21.46 2.46
N GLY A 23 8.71 -22.69 2.98
CA GLY A 23 8.46 -23.86 2.16
C GLY A 23 9.76 -24.50 1.63
N GLU A 24 9.62 -25.53 0.83
CA GLU A 24 10.75 -26.34 0.30
C GLU A 24 10.62 -26.54 -1.21
N SER A 25 11.76 -26.62 -1.91
CA SER A 25 11.80 -26.82 -3.37
C SER A 25 11.18 -28.15 -3.84
N SER A 26 11.21 -29.18 -3.01
CA SER A 26 10.62 -30.49 -3.28
C SER A 26 9.11 -30.54 -3.02
N ARG A 27 8.56 -29.52 -2.39
CA ARG A 27 7.15 -29.50 -1.97
C ARG A 27 6.26 -28.91 -3.06
N VAL A 28 5.29 -29.68 -3.50
CA VAL A 28 4.23 -29.20 -4.39
C VAL A 28 3.25 -28.35 -3.57
N ILE A 29 2.99 -27.12 -4.02
CA ILE A 29 1.96 -26.29 -3.43
C ILE A 29 0.59 -26.90 -3.72
N GLN A 30 -0.18 -27.15 -2.67
CA GLN A 30 -1.50 -27.76 -2.78
C GLN A 30 -2.57 -26.66 -2.89
N PRO A 31 -3.29 -26.62 -4.01
CA PRO A 31 -4.39 -25.67 -4.18
C PRO A 31 -5.63 -26.19 -3.43
N ASN A 32 -5.61 -26.14 -2.10
CA ASN A 32 -6.77 -26.50 -1.28
C ASN A 32 -7.54 -25.21 -0.94
N PRO A 33 -8.47 -24.74 -1.78
CA PRO A 33 -9.16 -23.50 -1.53
C PRO A 33 -10.01 -23.61 -0.25
N LEU A 34 -9.83 -22.63 0.65
CA LEU A 34 -10.58 -22.49 1.89
C LEU A 34 -11.69 -21.44 1.70
N MET A 35 -12.62 -21.38 2.64
CA MET A 35 -13.55 -20.24 2.72
C MET A 35 -12.78 -18.97 3.08
N PRO A 36 -13.22 -17.80 2.62
CA PRO A 36 -12.66 -16.54 3.11
C PRO A 36 -12.80 -16.46 4.64
N PHE A 37 -11.74 -16.00 5.30
CA PHE A 37 -11.65 -15.93 6.76
C PHE A 37 -11.89 -17.28 7.45
N ASP A 38 -11.35 -18.36 6.86
CA ASP A 38 -11.33 -19.70 7.49
C ASP A 38 -10.72 -19.60 8.90
N ASP A 39 -11.30 -20.33 9.85
CA ASP A 39 -10.93 -20.22 11.27
C ASP A 39 -9.46 -20.61 11.51
N LEU A 40 -8.92 -21.58 10.75
CA LEU A 40 -7.51 -21.96 10.84
C LEU A 40 -6.59 -20.84 10.35
N VAL A 41 -7.00 -20.13 9.28
CA VAL A 41 -6.27 -18.96 8.75
C VAL A 41 -6.28 -17.81 9.75
N CYS A 42 -7.45 -17.51 10.31
CA CYS A 42 -7.59 -16.45 11.32
C CYS A 42 -6.74 -16.72 12.57
N ASP A 43 -6.72 -17.97 13.02
CA ASP A 43 -5.90 -18.42 14.15
C ASP A 43 -4.40 -18.34 13.85
N PHE A 44 -3.98 -18.76 12.64
CA PHE A 44 -2.58 -18.65 12.19
C PHE A 44 -2.11 -17.19 12.18
N LEU A 45 -2.92 -16.25 11.67
CA LEU A 45 -2.59 -14.83 11.65
C LEU A 45 -2.51 -14.24 13.06
N SER A 46 -3.40 -14.66 13.94
CA SER A 46 -3.34 -14.28 15.35
C SER A 46 -2.05 -14.79 16.03
N ALA A 47 -1.67 -16.04 15.75
CA ALA A 47 -0.42 -16.60 16.25
C ALA A 47 0.82 -15.88 15.68
N LEU A 48 0.80 -15.52 14.39
CA LEU A 48 1.87 -14.75 13.75
C LEU A 48 2.00 -13.35 14.37
N SER A 49 0.88 -12.70 14.69
CA SER A 49 0.87 -11.43 15.41
C SER A 49 1.59 -11.56 16.77
N ILE A 50 1.24 -12.58 17.56
CA ILE A 50 1.85 -12.81 18.88
C ILE A 50 3.34 -13.08 18.75
N GLU A 51 3.73 -13.92 17.79
CA GLU A 51 5.12 -14.29 17.53
C GLU A 51 5.96 -13.04 17.20
N LEU A 52 5.50 -12.19 16.29
CA LEU A 52 6.21 -10.97 15.90
C LEU A 52 6.24 -9.92 17.00
N LEU A 53 5.15 -9.73 17.75
CA LEU A 53 5.12 -8.78 18.87
C LEU A 53 6.01 -9.20 20.04
N SER A 54 6.30 -10.48 20.20
CA SER A 54 7.21 -10.99 21.22
C SER A 54 8.67 -10.97 20.80
N ASP A 55 8.96 -10.94 19.50
CA ASP A 55 10.33 -10.97 18.96
C ASP A 55 11.06 -9.63 19.19
N ALA A 56 12.21 -9.68 19.87
CA ALA A 56 12.99 -8.49 20.19
C ALA A 56 13.56 -7.80 18.93
N GLN A 57 13.89 -8.54 17.88
CA GLN A 57 14.40 -7.97 16.63
C GLN A 57 13.26 -7.33 15.82
N ALA A 58 12.07 -7.94 15.82
CA ALA A 58 10.91 -7.36 15.15
C ALA A 58 10.54 -5.98 15.70
N LYS A 59 10.72 -5.76 17.01
CA LYS A 59 10.44 -4.49 17.69
C LYS A 59 11.32 -3.32 17.21
N LEU A 60 12.44 -3.60 16.56
CA LEU A 60 13.31 -2.56 15.99
C LEU A 60 12.75 -1.99 14.68
N TYR A 61 11.74 -2.65 14.10
CA TYR A 61 11.17 -2.30 12.80
C TYR A 61 9.69 -1.94 12.91
N PRO A 62 9.34 -0.64 12.88
CA PRO A 62 7.96 -0.16 13.04
C PRO A 62 6.98 -0.74 12.02
N ASP A 63 7.44 -1.04 10.81
CA ASP A 63 6.64 -1.66 9.74
C ASP A 63 6.24 -3.10 10.09
N ILE A 64 7.14 -3.93 10.66
CA ILE A 64 6.81 -5.26 11.18
C ILE A 64 5.80 -5.15 12.32
N ILE A 65 5.99 -4.21 13.22
CA ILE A 65 5.07 -4.00 14.35
C ILE A 65 3.69 -3.58 13.87
N SER A 66 3.62 -2.68 12.88
CA SER A 66 2.36 -2.30 12.25
C SER A 66 1.64 -3.50 11.62
N PHE A 67 2.37 -4.34 10.88
CA PHE A 67 1.84 -5.59 10.32
C PHE A 67 1.35 -6.56 11.41
N ALA A 68 2.13 -6.75 12.47
CA ALA A 68 1.75 -7.62 13.59
C ALA A 68 0.48 -7.12 14.29
N TYR A 69 0.33 -5.80 14.48
CA TYR A 69 -0.89 -5.19 15.00
C TYR A 69 -2.09 -5.40 14.06
N TRP A 70 -1.86 -5.32 12.75
CA TRP A 70 -2.88 -5.58 11.75
C TRP A 70 -3.39 -7.03 11.82
N CYS A 71 -2.51 -8.01 12.05
CA CYS A 71 -2.83 -9.43 12.17
C CYS A 71 -3.49 -9.82 13.51
N ARG A 72 -3.69 -8.87 14.45
CA ARG A 72 -4.33 -9.19 15.73
C ARG A 72 -5.73 -9.78 15.56
N LYS A 73 -6.05 -10.74 16.42
CA LYS A 73 -7.35 -11.42 16.45
C LYS A 73 -8.53 -10.45 16.32
N ALA A 74 -8.57 -9.40 17.14
CA ALA A 74 -9.67 -8.42 17.13
C ALA A 74 -9.84 -7.70 15.77
N ASN A 75 -8.73 -7.40 15.07
CA ASN A 75 -8.83 -6.78 13.74
C ASN A 75 -9.30 -7.80 12.70
N ILE A 76 -8.78 -9.02 12.74
CA ILE A 76 -9.19 -10.09 11.80
C ILE A 76 -10.68 -10.43 11.98
N GLU A 77 -11.17 -10.52 13.22
CA GLU A 77 -12.58 -10.74 13.52
C GLU A 77 -13.44 -9.58 12.99
N ARG A 78 -13.04 -8.34 13.26
CA ARG A 78 -13.73 -7.15 12.71
C ARG A 78 -13.80 -7.17 11.18
N LEU A 79 -12.71 -7.57 10.51
CA LEU A 79 -12.71 -7.72 9.04
C LEU A 79 -13.63 -8.86 8.59
N LYS A 80 -13.60 -10.01 9.29
CA LYS A 80 -14.46 -11.17 9.01
C LYS A 80 -15.96 -10.80 9.04
N ASP A 81 -16.37 -9.94 9.97
CA ASP A 81 -17.75 -9.50 10.10
C ASP A 81 -18.24 -8.64 8.91
N LEU A 82 -17.33 -8.03 8.15
CA LEU A 82 -17.68 -7.29 6.93
C LEU A 82 -18.07 -8.21 5.76
N TYR A 83 -17.78 -9.53 5.85
CA TYR A 83 -17.98 -10.51 4.78
C TYR A 83 -19.05 -11.53 5.17
N SER A 84 -20.31 -11.09 5.24
CA SER A 84 -21.44 -11.95 5.58
C SER A 84 -21.71 -13.06 4.54
N ASP A 85 -21.31 -12.85 3.28
CA ASP A 85 -21.45 -13.79 2.15
C ASP A 85 -20.29 -14.81 2.06
N ARG A 86 -19.36 -14.83 3.00
CA ARG A 86 -18.16 -15.70 2.95
C ARG A 86 -18.47 -17.20 2.85
N HIS A 87 -19.62 -17.63 3.41
CA HIS A 87 -20.07 -19.03 3.38
C HIS A 87 -20.43 -19.54 1.97
N PHE A 88 -20.67 -18.62 1.04
CA PHE A 88 -20.93 -18.95 -0.37
C PHE A 88 -19.71 -18.70 -1.25
N ARG A 89 -18.51 -18.62 -0.65
CA ARG A 89 -17.28 -18.31 -1.37
C ARG A 89 -16.18 -19.32 -1.05
N LEU A 90 -15.31 -19.54 -2.04
CA LEU A 90 -14.06 -20.30 -1.89
C LEU A 90 -12.92 -19.54 -2.58
N GLY A 91 -11.71 -19.69 -2.08
CA GLY A 91 -10.51 -19.23 -2.76
C GLY A 91 -10.43 -19.72 -4.20
N LEU A 92 -9.69 -19.02 -5.04
CA LEU A 92 -9.52 -19.35 -6.45
C LEU A 92 -8.61 -20.58 -6.66
N GLY A 93 -7.69 -20.83 -5.74
CA GLY A 93 -6.67 -21.88 -5.83
C GLY A 93 -5.29 -21.37 -5.49
N ILE A 94 -4.38 -21.24 -6.47
CA ILE A 94 -3.02 -20.74 -6.26
C ILE A 94 -2.94 -19.28 -6.69
N THR A 95 -2.46 -18.42 -5.81
CA THR A 95 -2.11 -17.02 -6.12
C THR A 95 -0.59 -16.89 -6.22
N PHE A 96 -0.11 -16.33 -7.33
CA PHE A 96 1.29 -15.95 -7.50
C PHE A 96 1.45 -14.45 -7.28
N HIS A 97 2.33 -14.07 -6.35
CA HIS A 97 2.58 -12.67 -5.98
C HIS A 97 3.95 -12.23 -6.48
N ILE A 98 3.98 -11.12 -7.18
CA ILE A 98 5.20 -10.43 -7.58
C ILE A 98 5.24 -9.10 -6.84
N THR A 99 6.15 -8.99 -5.87
CA THR A 99 6.21 -7.84 -4.96
C THR A 99 7.37 -6.90 -5.30
N PRO A 100 7.29 -5.61 -4.92
CA PRO A 100 8.31 -4.63 -5.26
C PRO A 100 9.61 -4.92 -4.52
N SER A 101 10.74 -4.58 -5.15
CA SER A 101 12.06 -4.83 -4.59
C SER A 101 12.50 -3.83 -3.52
N ASN A 102 11.78 -2.74 -3.33
CA ASN A 102 12.15 -1.61 -2.47
C ASN A 102 11.27 -1.43 -1.24
N VAL A 103 10.26 -2.28 -1.03
CA VAL A 103 9.36 -2.21 0.14
C VAL A 103 9.48 -3.48 0.95
N PRO A 104 10.07 -3.41 2.16
CA PRO A 104 10.49 -4.60 2.93
C PRO A 104 9.40 -5.58 3.26
N ILE A 105 8.18 -5.13 3.60
CA ILE A 105 7.10 -5.98 4.13
C ILE A 105 5.83 -6.01 3.25
N ASN A 106 5.84 -5.39 2.07
CA ASN A 106 4.68 -5.44 1.18
C ASN A 106 4.29 -6.89 0.82
N PHE A 107 5.28 -7.75 0.66
CA PHE A 107 5.08 -9.17 0.30
C PHE A 107 4.19 -9.91 1.30
N VAL A 108 4.32 -9.63 2.59
CA VAL A 108 3.55 -10.34 3.61
C VAL A 108 2.12 -9.82 3.71
N PHE A 109 1.87 -8.53 3.45
CA PHE A 109 0.50 -8.03 3.31
C PHE A 109 -0.20 -8.65 2.10
N SER A 110 0.47 -8.69 0.95
CA SER A 110 -0.05 -9.35 -0.25
C SER A 110 -0.40 -10.82 0.01
N TYR A 111 0.47 -11.54 0.70
CA TYR A 111 0.25 -12.92 1.15
C TYR A 111 -1.00 -13.05 2.03
N VAL A 112 -1.10 -12.21 3.06
CA VAL A 112 -2.19 -12.32 4.05
C VAL A 112 -3.56 -12.03 3.42
N PHE A 113 -3.65 -11.07 2.52
CA PHE A 113 -4.92 -10.79 1.83
C PHE A 113 -5.40 -12.00 1.01
N SER A 114 -4.50 -12.64 0.30
CA SER A 114 -4.83 -13.83 -0.49
C SER A 114 -5.11 -15.05 0.40
N LEU A 115 -4.38 -15.20 1.50
CA LEU A 115 -4.63 -16.27 2.46
C LEU A 115 -6.00 -16.10 3.14
N LEU A 116 -6.38 -14.88 3.52
CA LEU A 116 -7.72 -14.56 4.03
C LEU A 116 -8.82 -14.80 3.02
N ALA A 117 -8.54 -14.68 1.73
CA ALA A 117 -9.47 -15.06 0.65
C ALA A 117 -9.54 -16.58 0.43
N GLY A 118 -8.72 -17.38 1.13
CA GLY A 118 -8.71 -18.84 1.10
C GLY A 118 -7.80 -19.48 0.05
N ASN A 119 -6.77 -18.77 -0.42
CA ASN A 119 -5.87 -19.26 -1.47
C ASN A 119 -4.57 -19.85 -0.92
N ALA A 120 -4.00 -20.78 -1.69
CA ALA A 120 -2.59 -21.12 -1.62
C ALA A 120 -1.74 -20.02 -2.29
N ASN A 121 -0.51 -19.83 -1.82
CA ASN A 121 0.28 -18.66 -2.16
C ASN A 121 1.72 -19.01 -2.53
N ILE A 122 2.18 -18.50 -3.66
CA ILE A 122 3.58 -18.44 -4.05
C ILE A 122 3.97 -16.98 -4.07
N VAL A 123 4.85 -16.55 -3.17
CA VAL A 123 5.19 -15.15 -3.00
C VAL A 123 6.65 -14.93 -3.41
N ARG A 124 6.87 -14.18 -4.49
CA ARG A 124 8.19 -13.67 -4.81
C ARG A 124 8.48 -12.49 -3.87
N VAL A 125 9.41 -12.71 -2.93
CA VAL A 125 9.85 -11.66 -1.99
C VAL A 125 10.79 -10.66 -2.69
N PRO A 126 11.04 -9.49 -2.08
CA PRO A 126 12.01 -8.52 -2.61
C PRO A 126 13.35 -9.16 -2.93
N SER A 127 13.95 -8.80 -4.06
CA SER A 127 15.33 -9.25 -4.43
C SER A 127 16.40 -8.59 -3.54
N LYS A 128 16.16 -7.36 -3.10
CA LYS A 128 17.00 -6.67 -2.13
C LYS A 128 16.89 -7.33 -0.75
N ASP A 129 18.02 -7.46 -0.07
CA ASP A 129 18.06 -8.00 1.29
C ASP A 129 17.51 -6.99 2.30
N PHE A 130 16.54 -7.43 3.07
CA PHE A 130 15.97 -6.68 4.18
C PHE A 130 15.91 -7.56 5.43
N PRO A 131 16.41 -7.11 6.58
CA PRO A 131 16.25 -7.82 7.84
C PRO A 131 14.79 -8.14 8.17
N GLN A 132 13.86 -7.26 7.79
CA GLN A 132 12.43 -7.45 7.99
C GLN A 132 11.90 -8.71 7.27
N THR A 133 12.36 -8.95 6.03
CA THR A 133 11.98 -10.14 5.27
C THR A 133 12.40 -11.41 6.00
N ASP A 134 13.64 -11.45 6.51
CA ASP A 134 14.17 -12.59 7.24
C ASP A 134 13.43 -12.84 8.57
N ILE A 135 13.14 -11.77 9.32
CA ILE A 135 12.43 -11.85 10.59
C ILE A 135 11.04 -12.45 10.37
N VAL A 136 10.29 -11.95 9.41
CA VAL A 136 8.94 -12.43 9.11
C VAL A 136 8.97 -13.87 8.60
N CYS A 137 9.86 -14.21 7.67
CA CYS A 137 10.00 -15.58 7.16
C CYS A 137 10.37 -16.58 8.29
N LYS A 138 11.27 -16.19 9.19
CA LYS A 138 11.62 -17.02 10.37
C LYS A 138 10.43 -17.23 11.30
N ALA A 139 9.64 -16.17 11.56
CA ALA A 139 8.44 -16.29 12.39
C ALA A 139 7.42 -17.27 11.78
N ILE A 140 7.15 -17.17 10.47
CA ILE A 140 6.26 -18.09 9.75
C ILE A 140 6.80 -19.53 9.82
N ASN A 141 8.10 -19.75 9.56
CA ASN A 141 8.71 -21.07 9.63
C ASN A 141 8.66 -21.67 11.04
N ARG A 142 8.76 -20.86 12.11
CA ARG A 142 8.57 -21.34 13.49
C ARG A 142 7.14 -21.86 13.70
N LEU A 143 6.14 -21.12 13.24
CA LEU A 143 4.74 -21.53 13.34
C LEU A 143 4.45 -22.81 12.54
N PHE A 144 5.05 -22.98 11.37
CA PHE A 144 4.86 -24.17 10.52
C PHE A 144 5.46 -25.46 11.10
N LYS A 145 6.26 -25.37 12.17
CA LYS A 145 6.67 -26.56 12.95
C LYS A 145 5.52 -27.13 13.78
N ASN A 146 4.46 -26.36 14.01
CA ASN A 146 3.27 -26.85 14.70
C ASN A 146 2.35 -27.57 13.70
N ALA A 147 2.06 -28.83 13.95
CA ALA A 147 1.19 -29.68 13.12
C ALA A 147 -0.20 -29.07 12.89
N LYS A 148 -0.68 -28.21 13.79
CA LYS A 148 -1.94 -27.45 13.61
C LYS A 148 -1.97 -26.67 12.30
N TYR A 149 -0.84 -26.12 11.87
CA TYR A 149 -0.75 -25.28 10.66
C TYR A 149 -0.23 -26.04 9.42
N GLU A 150 -0.23 -27.35 9.44
CA GLU A 150 0.26 -28.19 8.34
C GLU A 150 -0.45 -27.86 7.00
N ILE A 151 -1.77 -27.63 7.03
CA ILE A 151 -2.54 -27.27 5.83
C ILE A 151 -2.03 -25.95 5.26
N ILE A 152 -1.88 -24.90 6.09
CA ILE A 152 -1.39 -23.58 5.64
C ILE A 152 0.06 -23.69 5.14
N SER A 153 0.90 -24.47 5.83
CA SER A 153 2.27 -24.73 5.40
C SER A 153 2.35 -25.36 4.01
N LYS A 154 1.45 -26.30 3.67
CA LYS A 154 1.36 -26.91 2.34
C LYS A 154 0.80 -25.97 1.28
N MET A 155 0.15 -24.89 1.69
CA MET A 155 -0.42 -23.84 0.83
C MET A 155 0.50 -22.62 0.68
N THR A 156 1.73 -22.63 1.23
CA THR A 156 2.57 -21.43 1.29
C THR A 156 4.00 -21.71 0.83
N ALA A 157 4.48 -20.87 -0.12
CA ALA A 157 5.90 -20.79 -0.45
C ALA A 157 6.33 -19.33 -0.64
N PHE A 158 7.44 -18.95 -0.01
CA PHE A 158 8.11 -17.66 -0.26
C PHE A 158 9.43 -17.93 -0.97
N VAL A 159 9.55 -17.35 -2.17
CA VAL A 159 10.66 -17.58 -3.07
C VAL A 159 11.41 -16.28 -3.36
N LYS A 160 12.72 -16.37 -3.46
CA LYS A 160 13.59 -15.29 -3.87
C LYS A 160 14.36 -15.72 -5.12
N TYR A 161 14.32 -14.90 -6.16
CA TYR A 161 15.07 -15.08 -7.39
C TYR A 161 15.29 -13.74 -8.08
N GLU A 162 16.40 -13.62 -8.80
CA GLU A 162 16.68 -12.46 -9.64
C GLU A 162 15.68 -12.36 -10.80
N GLN A 163 15.65 -11.22 -11.52
CA GLN A 163 14.76 -11.08 -12.67
C GLN A 163 15.01 -12.23 -13.68
N ASN A 164 14.04 -13.11 -13.79
CA ASN A 164 14.09 -14.30 -14.65
C ASN A 164 12.70 -14.61 -15.19
N ASP A 165 12.52 -14.42 -16.50
CA ASP A 165 11.24 -14.59 -17.15
C ASP A 165 10.79 -16.07 -17.22
N GLU A 166 11.73 -17.02 -17.24
CA GLU A 166 11.42 -18.46 -17.25
C GLU A 166 10.81 -18.87 -15.91
N VAL A 167 11.42 -18.46 -14.80
CA VAL A 167 10.90 -18.70 -13.45
C VAL A 167 9.55 -18.02 -13.26
N THR A 168 9.43 -16.76 -13.70
CA THR A 168 8.18 -16.02 -13.63
C THR A 168 7.08 -16.67 -14.48
N ARG A 169 7.42 -17.19 -15.66
CA ARG A 169 6.51 -17.94 -16.54
C ARG A 169 6.07 -19.24 -15.90
N MET A 170 6.98 -19.98 -15.29
CA MET A 170 6.67 -21.24 -14.59
C MET A 170 5.58 -21.02 -13.52
N TYR A 171 5.75 -20.01 -12.67
CA TYR A 171 4.75 -19.72 -11.63
C TYR A 171 3.47 -19.10 -12.19
N SER A 172 3.57 -18.24 -13.22
CA SER A 172 2.41 -17.63 -13.86
C SER A 172 1.52 -18.64 -14.56
N SER A 173 2.11 -19.64 -15.24
CA SER A 173 1.35 -20.64 -16.02
C SER A 173 0.53 -21.60 -15.15
N GLY A 174 0.86 -21.73 -13.87
CA GLY A 174 0.16 -22.62 -12.94
C GLY A 174 -0.69 -21.91 -11.89
N CYS A 175 -0.79 -20.58 -11.91
CA CYS A 175 -1.58 -19.85 -10.92
C CYS A 175 -3.04 -19.65 -11.39
N ASN A 176 -3.94 -19.49 -10.41
CA ASN A 176 -5.33 -19.12 -10.62
C ASN A 176 -5.54 -17.61 -10.46
N ALA A 177 -4.63 -16.95 -9.75
CA ALA A 177 -4.56 -15.51 -9.65
C ALA A 177 -3.11 -15.03 -9.66
N ARG A 178 -2.85 -13.87 -10.26
CA ARG A 178 -1.55 -13.18 -10.21
C ARG A 178 -1.73 -11.80 -9.62
N ILE A 179 -0.95 -11.49 -8.60
CA ILE A 179 -0.91 -10.15 -7.98
C ILE A 179 0.44 -9.53 -8.31
N ILE A 180 0.42 -8.32 -8.89
CA ILE A 180 1.63 -7.58 -9.27
C ILE A 180 1.65 -6.26 -8.54
N TRP A 181 2.72 -6.01 -7.79
CA TRP A 181 3.03 -4.74 -7.18
C TRP A 181 4.26 -4.15 -7.86
N GLY A 182 4.15 -2.99 -8.48
CA GLY A 182 5.30 -2.37 -9.13
C GLY A 182 4.94 -1.15 -9.95
N GLY A 183 5.96 -0.48 -10.48
CA GLY A 183 5.74 0.62 -11.43
C GLY A 183 5.22 0.14 -12.78
N ASP A 184 4.67 1.05 -13.56
CA ASP A 184 3.98 0.78 -14.84
C ASP A 184 4.82 -0.05 -15.80
N ASP A 185 6.14 0.21 -15.91
CA ASP A 185 7.05 -0.54 -16.78
C ASP A 185 7.22 -2.00 -16.34
N ALA A 186 7.37 -2.23 -15.03
CA ALA A 186 7.49 -3.57 -14.48
C ALA A 186 6.21 -4.39 -14.75
N ILE A 187 5.04 -3.77 -14.53
CA ILE A 187 3.75 -4.39 -14.80
C ILE A 187 3.61 -4.72 -16.28
N ARG A 188 3.93 -3.78 -17.19
CA ARG A 188 3.89 -4.02 -18.65
C ARG A 188 4.77 -5.19 -19.05
N ASN A 189 5.95 -5.33 -18.48
CA ASN A 189 6.87 -6.42 -18.78
C ASN A 189 6.35 -7.77 -18.27
N ILE A 190 5.82 -7.82 -17.04
CA ILE A 190 5.25 -9.04 -16.45
C ILE A 190 4.01 -9.49 -17.23
N ARG A 191 3.19 -8.56 -17.73
CA ARG A 191 1.99 -8.85 -18.54
C ARG A 191 2.28 -9.52 -19.88
N LYS A 192 3.51 -9.44 -20.39
CA LYS A 192 3.95 -10.22 -21.57
C LYS A 192 3.99 -11.73 -21.30
N ILE A 193 4.02 -12.12 -20.02
CA ILE A 193 3.97 -13.51 -19.58
C ILE A 193 2.51 -13.87 -19.29
N PRO A 194 1.90 -14.79 -20.05
CA PRO A 194 0.49 -15.14 -19.89
C PRO A 194 0.23 -15.88 -18.58
N ILE A 195 -1.00 -15.79 -18.11
CA ILE A 195 -1.60 -16.65 -17.09
C ILE A 195 -2.66 -17.55 -17.75
N PRO A 196 -3.16 -18.61 -17.08
CA PRO A 196 -4.24 -19.44 -17.62
C PRO A 196 -5.49 -18.62 -17.96
N GLU A 197 -6.27 -19.09 -18.92
CA GLU A 197 -7.45 -18.40 -19.49
C GLU A 197 -8.50 -18.02 -18.43
N ARG A 198 -8.64 -18.81 -17.38
CA ARG A 198 -9.52 -18.51 -16.23
C ARG A 198 -8.81 -17.80 -15.10
N GLY A 199 -7.52 -17.54 -15.24
CA GLY A 199 -6.73 -16.80 -14.26
C GLY A 199 -7.17 -15.36 -14.19
N ILE A 200 -7.09 -14.76 -13.00
CA ILE A 200 -7.31 -13.33 -12.81
C ILE A 200 -5.98 -12.63 -12.51
N GLU A 201 -5.90 -11.34 -12.83
CA GLU A 201 -4.76 -10.51 -12.47
C GLU A 201 -5.22 -9.25 -11.76
N ILE A 202 -4.55 -8.93 -10.65
CA ILE A 202 -4.70 -7.67 -9.95
C ILE A 202 -3.32 -6.99 -9.94
N ALA A 203 -3.23 -5.78 -10.48
CA ALA A 203 -1.99 -5.03 -10.54
C ALA A 203 -2.12 -3.72 -9.78
N PHE A 204 -1.15 -3.48 -8.91
CA PHE A 204 -1.00 -2.24 -8.13
C PHE A 204 0.12 -1.42 -8.77
N ALA A 205 -0.29 -0.49 -9.63
CA ALA A 205 0.57 0.34 -10.44
C ALA A 205 1.10 1.57 -9.66
N ASP A 206 1.85 2.42 -10.36
CA ASP A 206 2.26 3.71 -9.83
C ASP A 206 1.05 4.63 -9.61
N ARG A 207 0.96 5.25 -8.44
CA ARG A 207 -0.20 6.05 -8.01
C ARG A 207 0.23 7.41 -7.47
N TYR A 208 -0.70 8.33 -7.46
CA TYR A 208 -0.56 9.68 -6.92
C TYR A 208 -1.60 9.93 -5.83
N SER A 209 -1.23 10.69 -4.80
CA SER A 209 -2.12 11.02 -3.69
C SER A 209 -1.99 12.48 -3.31
N PHE A 210 -3.06 13.05 -2.76
CA PHE A 210 -3.11 14.43 -2.32
C PHE A 210 -3.91 14.60 -1.04
N CYS A 211 -3.76 15.77 -0.42
CA CYS A 211 -4.45 16.12 0.82
C CYS A 211 -5.30 17.36 0.61
N ILE A 212 -6.48 17.41 1.23
CA ILE A 212 -7.29 18.63 1.33
C ILE A 212 -7.40 19.04 2.79
N ILE A 213 -7.06 20.29 3.07
CA ILE A 213 -7.11 20.87 4.43
C ILE A 213 -8.00 22.11 4.38
N GLU A 214 -8.97 22.18 5.28
CA GLU A 214 -9.82 23.37 5.46
C GLU A 214 -9.11 24.36 6.41
N GLU A 215 -8.87 25.60 5.93
CA GLU A 215 -8.07 26.59 6.65
C GLU A 215 -8.66 26.96 8.00
N ASN A 216 -9.98 27.18 8.09
CA ASN A 216 -10.62 27.56 9.35
C ASN A 216 -10.51 26.45 10.41
N ALA A 217 -10.51 25.19 9.99
CA ALA A 217 -10.31 24.08 10.92
C ALA A 217 -8.92 24.15 11.60
N ILE A 218 -7.88 24.58 10.85
CA ILE A 218 -6.52 24.79 11.42
C ILE A 218 -6.51 25.95 12.42
N LEU A 219 -7.13 27.08 12.07
CA LEU A 219 -7.15 28.27 12.92
C LEU A 219 -7.80 27.97 14.29
N ASN A 220 -8.83 27.16 14.30
CA ASN A 220 -9.61 26.81 15.49
C ASN A 220 -8.97 25.71 16.36
N LEU A 221 -7.83 25.13 15.95
CA LEU A 221 -7.16 24.10 16.73
C LEU A 221 -6.43 24.68 17.97
N SER A 222 -6.60 24.00 19.09
CA SER A 222 -5.69 24.15 20.22
C SER A 222 -4.29 23.59 19.88
N ASP A 223 -3.26 24.01 20.60
CA ASP A 223 -1.88 23.52 20.38
C ASP A 223 -1.74 22.00 20.52
N VAL A 224 -2.50 21.37 21.41
CA VAL A 224 -2.52 19.92 21.58
C VAL A 224 -3.11 19.24 20.36
N ALA A 225 -4.23 19.75 19.84
CA ALA A 225 -4.88 19.22 18.66
C ALA A 225 -4.04 19.44 17.39
N LEU A 226 -3.39 20.60 17.27
CA LEU A 226 -2.46 20.90 16.18
C LEU A 226 -1.26 19.93 16.20
N ARG A 227 -0.63 19.71 17.36
CA ARG A 227 0.47 18.74 17.48
C ARG A 227 0.04 17.32 17.07
N LYS A 228 -1.18 16.89 17.43
CA LYS A 228 -1.71 15.60 16.99
C LYS A 228 -1.89 15.55 15.47
N LEU A 229 -2.45 16.60 14.86
CA LEU A 229 -2.64 16.71 13.43
C LEU A 229 -1.29 16.66 12.69
N VAL A 230 -0.32 17.40 13.16
CA VAL A 230 1.04 17.45 12.60
C VAL A 230 1.74 16.08 12.74
N THR A 231 1.52 15.38 13.87
CA THR A 231 2.00 14.00 14.03
C THR A 231 1.38 13.07 12.97
N ASN A 232 0.09 13.21 12.72
CA ASN A 232 -0.62 12.45 11.70
C ASN A 232 -0.08 12.75 10.29
N PHE A 233 0.14 14.03 9.99
CA PHE A 233 0.74 14.44 8.71
C PHE A 233 2.17 13.89 8.55
N TYR A 234 2.98 13.95 9.60
CA TYR A 234 4.33 13.38 9.60
C TYR A 234 4.28 11.88 9.31
N ASN A 235 3.34 11.15 9.91
CA ASN A 235 3.18 9.71 9.68
C ASN A 235 2.79 9.41 8.23
N ASP A 236 1.89 10.18 7.63
CA ASP A 236 1.45 9.99 6.24
C ASP A 236 2.53 10.36 5.20
N THR A 237 3.55 11.13 5.58
CA THR A 237 4.53 11.69 4.65
C THR A 237 5.97 11.29 4.95
N TYR A 238 6.53 11.73 6.08
CA TYR A 238 7.96 11.60 6.37
C TYR A 238 8.39 10.19 6.77
N LEU A 239 7.53 9.36 7.36
CA LEU A 239 7.88 7.98 7.75
C LEU A 239 8.37 7.12 6.59
N MET A 240 7.92 7.41 5.37
CA MET A 240 8.30 6.71 4.14
C MET A 240 8.99 7.64 3.14
N ASP A 241 9.63 8.73 3.62
CA ASP A 241 10.30 9.74 2.78
C ASP A 241 9.38 10.28 1.66
N GLN A 242 8.05 10.28 1.90
CA GLN A 242 7.02 10.66 0.92
C GLN A 242 6.98 9.73 -0.32
N ASN A 243 7.56 8.52 -0.24
CA ASN A 243 7.62 7.57 -1.36
C ASN A 243 6.45 6.57 -1.40
N ALA A 244 5.61 6.51 -0.37
CA ALA A 244 4.43 5.66 -0.42
C ALA A 244 3.43 6.21 -1.46
N CYS A 245 2.78 5.32 -2.22
CA CYS A 245 1.78 5.70 -3.23
C CYS A 245 0.58 6.46 -2.61
N SER A 246 0.33 6.27 -1.32
CA SER A 246 -0.72 6.95 -0.56
C SER A 246 -0.25 8.23 0.14
N SER A 247 1.06 8.55 0.11
CA SER A 247 1.58 9.80 0.68
C SER A 247 1.17 11.00 -0.18
N PRO A 248 0.63 12.08 0.40
CA PRO A 248 0.25 13.26 -0.37
C PRO A 248 1.46 14.02 -0.89
N HIS A 249 1.42 14.42 -2.17
CA HIS A 249 2.39 15.29 -2.81
C HIS A 249 1.85 16.71 -3.02
N LEU A 250 0.52 16.83 -3.21
CA LEU A 250 -0.20 18.09 -3.34
C LEU A 250 -1.04 18.33 -2.08
N ILE A 251 -0.97 19.53 -1.53
CA ILE A 251 -1.83 20.01 -0.45
C ILE A 251 -2.78 21.06 -1.01
N VAL A 252 -4.06 20.75 -0.99
CA VAL A 252 -5.12 21.68 -1.42
C VAL A 252 -5.68 22.37 -0.18
N TRP A 253 -5.51 23.67 -0.12
CA TRP A 253 -6.08 24.52 0.92
C TRP A 253 -7.47 24.98 0.52
N LEU A 254 -8.47 24.50 1.25
CA LEU A 254 -9.85 24.92 1.07
C LEU A 254 -10.17 26.06 2.03
N TYR A 255 -10.67 27.19 1.51
CA TYR A 255 -10.97 28.36 2.33
C TYR A 255 -12.35 28.92 2.04
N ASN A 256 -12.99 29.50 3.07
CA ASN A 256 -14.23 30.23 2.99
C ASN A 256 -13.94 31.72 3.26
N GLY A 257 -14.38 32.60 2.33
CA GLY A 257 -14.10 34.02 2.44
C GLY A 257 -12.75 34.41 1.83
N THR A 258 -11.85 34.98 2.64
CA THR A 258 -10.48 35.33 2.24
C THR A 258 -9.52 34.26 2.71
N SER A 259 -8.62 33.78 1.86
CA SER A 259 -7.60 32.80 2.25
C SER A 259 -6.72 33.38 3.35
N SER A 260 -6.40 32.56 4.34
CA SER A 260 -5.62 32.93 5.50
C SER A 260 -4.20 32.37 5.41
N SER A 261 -3.23 33.25 5.14
CA SER A 261 -1.81 32.91 5.26
C SER A 261 -1.43 32.45 6.68
N GLU A 262 -2.21 32.86 7.70
CA GLU A 262 -2.01 32.47 9.09
C GLU A 262 -2.26 30.97 9.33
N ALA A 263 -3.32 30.39 8.72
CA ALA A 263 -3.61 28.97 8.84
C ALA A 263 -2.46 28.12 8.29
N LYS A 264 -1.98 28.46 7.09
CA LYS A 264 -0.84 27.78 6.48
C LYS A 264 0.43 27.92 7.30
N ARG A 265 0.76 29.14 7.73
CA ARG A 265 1.94 29.42 8.54
C ARG A 265 1.90 28.62 9.84
N LYS A 266 0.77 28.65 10.58
CA LYS A 266 0.56 27.88 11.81
C LYS A 266 0.80 26.39 11.62
N PHE A 267 0.29 25.82 10.52
CA PHE A 267 0.46 24.41 10.19
C PHE A 267 1.92 24.09 9.82
N TRP A 268 2.50 24.82 8.86
CA TRP A 268 3.83 24.51 8.34
C TRP A 268 4.96 24.78 9.35
N GLU A 269 4.84 25.82 10.19
CA GLU A 269 5.77 26.04 11.30
C GLU A 269 5.77 24.84 12.25
N SER A 270 4.60 24.30 12.61
CA SER A 270 4.50 23.13 13.47
C SER A 270 5.02 21.84 12.80
N VAL A 271 4.81 21.69 11.47
CA VAL A 271 5.40 20.57 10.69
C VAL A 271 6.92 20.70 10.69
N TYR A 272 7.46 21.89 10.47
CA TYR A 272 8.90 22.12 10.48
C TYR A 272 9.51 21.80 11.85
N GLU A 273 8.93 22.28 12.94
CA GLU A 273 9.40 21.99 14.31
C GLU A 273 9.48 20.47 14.56
N MET A 274 8.44 19.74 14.16
CA MET A 274 8.40 18.28 14.32
C MET A 274 9.44 17.58 13.45
N THR A 275 9.55 17.95 12.19
CA THR A 275 10.49 17.32 11.26
C THR A 275 11.94 17.62 11.62
N HIS A 276 12.22 18.85 12.05
CA HIS A 276 13.56 19.22 12.55
C HIS A 276 13.95 18.40 13.79
N ALA A 277 13.00 18.04 14.63
CA ALA A 277 13.26 17.28 15.85
C ALA A 277 13.36 15.76 15.63
N LYS A 278 12.68 15.20 14.60
CA LYS A 278 12.49 13.74 14.48
C LYS A 278 12.99 13.13 13.17
N TYR A 279 13.04 13.91 12.10
CA TYR A 279 13.31 13.36 10.78
C TYR A 279 14.81 13.36 10.48
N GLU A 280 15.37 12.17 10.28
CA GLU A 280 16.77 11.98 9.90
C GLU A 280 16.95 12.21 8.40
N LEU A 281 17.03 13.50 8.00
CA LEU A 281 17.20 13.87 6.61
C LEU A 281 18.59 13.44 6.09
N GLN A 282 18.60 12.56 5.10
CA GLN A 282 19.83 12.15 4.43
C GLN A 282 20.37 13.30 3.56
N PRO A 283 21.71 13.52 3.51
CA PRO A 283 22.30 14.58 2.67
C PRO A 283 21.88 14.51 1.20
N VAL A 284 21.79 13.32 0.64
CA VAL A 284 21.34 13.11 -0.75
C VAL A 284 19.90 13.60 -0.95
N SER A 285 19.00 13.36 -0.01
CA SER A 285 17.60 13.82 -0.11
C SER A 285 17.49 15.36 -0.08
N ALA A 286 18.40 16.04 0.61
CA ALA A 286 18.46 17.51 0.59
C ALA A 286 18.91 18.04 -0.78
N ILE A 287 19.88 17.37 -1.41
CA ILE A 287 20.36 17.69 -2.76
C ILE A 287 19.25 17.43 -3.79
N ASP A 288 18.61 16.27 -3.74
CA ASP A 288 17.51 15.90 -4.65
C ASP A 288 16.36 16.91 -4.58
N LYS A 289 15.96 17.35 -3.37
CA LYS A 289 14.94 18.39 -3.21
C LYS A 289 15.34 19.72 -3.82
N TYR A 290 16.59 20.12 -3.67
CA TYR A 290 17.08 21.38 -4.24
C TYR A 290 17.15 21.29 -5.78
N THR A 291 17.57 20.16 -6.32
CA THR A 291 17.56 19.89 -7.76
C THR A 291 16.14 19.98 -8.31
N LEU A 292 15.17 19.29 -7.65
CA LEU A 292 13.76 19.35 -8.04
C LEU A 292 13.18 20.79 -7.98
N LEU A 293 13.60 21.58 -6.98
CA LEU A 293 13.23 23.00 -6.93
C LEU A 293 13.73 23.77 -8.14
N CYS A 294 15.00 23.58 -8.53
CA CYS A 294 15.58 24.25 -9.67
C CYS A 294 14.90 23.84 -10.99
N GLU A 295 14.64 22.56 -11.17
CA GLU A 295 13.92 22.03 -12.33
C GLU A 295 12.52 22.64 -12.43
N ASN A 296 11.75 22.60 -11.35
CA ASN A 296 10.42 23.20 -11.31
C ASN A 296 10.43 24.72 -11.56
N ALA A 297 11.42 25.42 -11.02
CA ALA A 297 11.55 26.88 -11.24
C ALA A 297 11.82 27.23 -12.71
N ILE A 298 12.41 26.32 -13.48
CA ILE A 298 12.68 26.48 -14.91
C ILE A 298 11.45 26.07 -15.74
N GLU A 299 10.80 24.97 -15.37
CA GLU A 299 9.76 24.34 -16.19
C GLU A 299 8.35 24.91 -15.93
N LEU A 300 8.05 25.32 -14.69
CA LEU A 300 6.72 25.74 -14.28
C LEU A 300 6.54 27.26 -14.40
N ASN A 301 5.58 27.67 -15.23
CA ASN A 301 5.22 29.09 -15.42
C ASN A 301 4.13 29.61 -14.47
N ASN A 302 3.58 28.72 -13.63
CA ASN A 302 2.41 28.97 -12.78
C ASN A 302 2.73 28.98 -11.29
N ILE A 303 3.98 29.14 -10.89
CA ILE A 303 4.37 29.26 -9.48
C ILE A 303 3.85 30.59 -8.93
N ALA A 304 3.11 30.53 -7.82
CA ALA A 304 2.62 31.69 -7.09
C ALA A 304 3.60 32.15 -6.02
N ASN A 305 4.09 31.19 -5.22
CA ASN A 305 4.98 31.41 -4.08
C ASN A 305 5.84 30.18 -3.84
N PHE A 306 6.94 30.38 -3.11
CA PHE A 306 7.78 29.29 -2.62
C PHE A 306 8.27 29.63 -1.22
N GLU A 307 8.07 28.69 -0.30
CA GLU A 307 8.54 28.81 1.06
C GLU A 307 9.46 27.63 1.42
N LYS A 308 10.48 27.92 2.23
CA LYS A 308 11.51 26.95 2.61
C LYS A 308 11.84 27.09 4.08
N TRP A 309 11.73 25.99 4.82
CA TRP A 309 12.16 25.89 6.23
C TRP A 309 13.36 24.93 6.33
N GLY A 310 14.55 25.52 6.36
CA GLY A 310 15.80 24.75 6.28
C GLY A 310 15.82 23.82 5.08
N ASN A 311 16.37 22.61 5.27
CA ASN A 311 16.29 21.54 4.27
C ASN A 311 15.18 20.52 4.56
N TYR A 312 14.36 20.74 5.59
CA TYR A 312 13.36 19.77 6.03
C TYR A 312 12.03 19.92 5.31
N LEU A 313 11.64 21.14 4.93
CA LEU A 313 10.33 21.41 4.37
C LEU A 313 10.42 22.46 3.24
N TYR A 314 9.90 22.12 2.07
CA TYR A 314 9.75 22.96 0.89
C TYR A 314 8.29 22.95 0.49
N CYS A 315 7.70 24.13 0.30
CA CYS A 315 6.32 24.32 -0.14
C CYS A 315 6.29 25.21 -1.38
N MET A 316 5.79 24.67 -2.47
CA MET A 316 5.67 25.37 -3.75
C MET A 316 4.18 25.59 -4.08
N GLU A 317 3.71 26.81 -3.95
CA GLU A 317 2.34 27.19 -4.26
C GLU A 317 2.17 27.45 -5.75
N LEU A 318 1.15 26.83 -6.35
CA LEU A 318 0.79 26.96 -7.75
C LEU A 318 -0.44 27.87 -7.91
N LYS A 319 -0.42 28.75 -8.93
CA LYS A 319 -1.57 29.60 -9.31
C LYS A 319 -2.72 28.80 -9.91
N SER A 320 -2.39 27.71 -10.60
CA SER A 320 -3.31 26.79 -11.25
C SER A 320 -2.74 25.39 -11.24
N LEU A 321 -3.59 24.38 -11.24
CA LEU A 321 -3.17 22.98 -11.32
C LEU A 321 -3.03 22.56 -12.79
N PRO A 322 -1.85 22.08 -13.23
CA PRO A 322 -1.68 21.53 -14.57
C PRO A 322 -2.38 20.17 -14.70
N GLU A 323 -2.82 19.80 -15.91
CA GLU A 323 -3.48 18.50 -16.16
C GLU A 323 -2.63 17.29 -15.77
N ASN A 324 -1.30 17.41 -15.92
CA ASN A 324 -0.32 16.38 -15.55
C ASN A 324 0.24 16.57 -14.12
N MET A 325 -0.59 17.02 -13.19
CA MET A 325 -0.20 17.26 -11.79
C MET A 325 0.40 16.00 -11.12
N ASP A 326 -0.01 14.81 -11.53
CA ASP A 326 0.51 13.54 -11.05
C ASP A 326 1.99 13.28 -11.39
N HIS A 327 2.59 14.09 -12.29
CA HIS A 327 4.03 14.08 -12.53
C HIS A 327 4.81 14.94 -11.53
N LEU A 328 4.15 15.91 -10.89
CA LEU A 328 4.77 16.77 -9.88
C LEU A 328 4.80 16.07 -8.53
N ARG A 329 5.89 15.36 -8.26
CA ARG A 329 6.07 14.56 -7.05
C ARG A 329 7.19 15.11 -6.20
N GLY A 330 6.83 15.59 -5.03
CA GLY A 330 7.80 15.92 -3.99
C GLY A 330 8.30 14.65 -3.27
N LYS A 331 9.47 14.76 -2.66
CA LYS A 331 10.06 13.72 -1.80
C LYS A 331 10.66 14.37 -0.56
N SER A 332 10.72 13.60 0.52
CA SER A 332 11.43 13.99 1.75
C SER A 332 11.03 15.37 2.27
N GLY A 333 9.75 15.75 2.16
CA GLY A 333 9.22 17.02 2.62
C GLY A 333 9.21 18.14 1.57
N PHE A 334 9.05 17.81 0.30
CA PHE A 334 8.72 18.76 -0.76
C PHE A 334 7.22 18.62 -1.10
N PHE A 335 6.44 19.68 -0.92
CA PHE A 335 5.00 19.70 -1.17
C PHE A 335 4.65 20.77 -2.21
N TYR A 336 3.71 20.43 -3.10
CA TYR A 336 3.02 21.40 -3.93
C TYR A 336 1.76 21.87 -3.21
N GLU A 337 1.38 23.13 -3.38
CA GLU A 337 0.21 23.70 -2.73
C GLU A 337 -0.71 24.36 -3.77
N TYR A 338 -1.99 24.32 -3.49
CA TYR A 338 -3.00 25.03 -4.27
C TYR A 338 -4.12 25.53 -3.37
N ASN A 339 -4.55 26.78 -3.60
CA ASN A 339 -5.63 27.41 -2.83
C ASN A 339 -6.92 27.44 -3.64
N THR A 340 -8.03 27.05 -3.05
CA THR A 340 -9.33 27.12 -3.70
C THR A 340 -10.47 27.33 -2.73
N LYS A 341 -11.55 27.97 -3.22
CA LYS A 341 -12.85 28.06 -2.50
C LYS A 341 -13.76 26.88 -2.81
N ASP A 342 -13.53 26.21 -3.93
CA ASP A 342 -14.37 25.13 -4.39
C ASP A 342 -13.52 23.90 -4.73
N ILE A 343 -13.79 22.79 -4.08
CA ILE A 343 -13.14 21.52 -4.33
C ILE A 343 -13.29 21.05 -5.78
N ASN A 344 -14.37 21.46 -6.47
CA ASN A 344 -14.59 21.09 -7.87
C ASN A 344 -13.49 21.61 -8.80
N ASN A 345 -12.75 22.65 -8.40
CA ASN A 345 -11.60 23.15 -9.15
C ASN A 345 -10.42 22.15 -9.22
N VAL A 346 -10.45 21.09 -8.39
CA VAL A 346 -9.45 20.02 -8.42
C VAL A 346 -9.88 18.84 -9.30
N ALA A 347 -11.14 18.79 -9.72
CA ALA A 347 -11.68 17.64 -10.44
C ALA A 347 -10.96 17.34 -11.77
N HIS A 348 -10.51 18.36 -12.50
CA HIS A 348 -9.89 18.20 -13.82
C HIS A 348 -8.52 17.50 -13.81
N ILE A 349 -7.80 17.51 -12.68
CA ILE A 349 -6.50 16.82 -12.56
C ILE A 349 -6.66 15.34 -12.23
N VAL A 350 -7.82 14.93 -11.71
CA VAL A 350 -8.01 13.56 -11.19
C VAL A 350 -8.19 12.58 -12.35
N ASN A 351 -7.20 11.74 -12.54
CA ASN A 351 -7.19 10.64 -13.51
C ASN A 351 -7.05 9.30 -12.79
N THR A 352 -6.93 8.19 -13.51
CA THR A 352 -6.82 6.83 -12.97
C THR A 352 -5.58 6.59 -12.10
N LYS A 353 -4.60 7.50 -12.08
CA LYS A 353 -3.44 7.41 -11.19
C LYS A 353 -3.72 7.88 -9.77
N TYR A 354 -4.77 8.65 -9.56
CA TYR A 354 -5.09 9.16 -8.22
C TYR A 354 -5.64 8.07 -7.31
N GLN A 355 -4.96 7.83 -6.18
CA GLN A 355 -5.31 6.76 -5.24
C GLN A 355 -5.99 7.28 -3.98
N THR A 356 -5.24 8.02 -3.16
CA THR A 356 -5.68 8.40 -1.82
C THR A 356 -5.87 9.91 -1.73
N LEU A 357 -7.05 10.30 -1.27
CA LEU A 357 -7.37 11.63 -0.80
C LEU A 357 -7.36 11.61 0.73
N THR A 358 -6.34 12.23 1.32
CA THR A 358 -6.37 12.51 2.77
C THR A 358 -7.04 13.85 3.04
N TYR A 359 -7.69 14.00 4.19
CA TYR A 359 -8.41 15.23 4.48
C TYR A 359 -8.39 15.63 5.95
N PHE A 360 -8.56 16.94 6.18
CA PHE A 360 -8.80 17.51 7.50
C PHE A 360 -9.76 18.70 7.44
N GLY A 361 -10.72 18.77 8.38
CA GLY A 361 -11.68 19.88 8.51
C GLY A 361 -12.89 19.80 7.57
N ILE A 362 -13.03 18.74 6.79
CA ILE A 362 -14.07 18.57 5.77
C ILE A 362 -14.91 17.33 6.10
N ASP A 363 -16.21 17.38 5.85
CA ASP A 363 -17.07 16.21 5.98
C ASP A 363 -16.76 15.18 4.89
N ARG A 364 -16.62 13.90 5.29
CA ARG A 364 -16.27 12.81 4.38
C ARG A 364 -17.31 12.58 3.27
N LEU A 365 -18.60 12.80 3.57
CA LEU A 365 -19.66 12.61 2.59
C LEU A 365 -19.61 13.69 1.51
N GLN A 366 -19.15 14.91 1.86
CA GLN A 366 -18.89 15.95 0.88
C GLN A 366 -17.79 15.51 -0.10
N LEU A 367 -16.74 14.86 0.38
CA LEU A 367 -15.67 14.34 -0.47
C LEU A 367 -16.12 13.16 -1.33
N VAL A 368 -16.92 12.25 -0.78
CA VAL A 368 -17.53 11.17 -1.58
C VAL A 368 -18.43 11.74 -2.66
N ASN A 369 -19.27 12.73 -2.33
CA ASN A 369 -20.13 13.40 -3.29
C ASN A 369 -19.33 14.17 -4.38
N PHE A 370 -18.18 14.74 -4.03
CA PHE A 370 -17.25 15.34 -4.99
C PHE A 370 -16.80 14.29 -6.04
N VAL A 371 -16.39 13.11 -5.61
CA VAL A 371 -15.97 12.02 -6.51
C VAL A 371 -17.14 11.57 -7.39
N LEU A 372 -18.30 11.30 -6.79
CA LEU A 372 -19.47 10.77 -7.50
C LEU A 372 -20.08 11.78 -8.48
N LYS A 373 -20.26 13.03 -8.05
CA LYS A 373 -20.85 14.10 -8.86
C LYS A 373 -20.00 14.42 -10.08
N ASN A 374 -18.68 14.45 -9.92
CA ASN A 374 -17.75 14.74 -11.01
C ASN A 374 -17.38 13.46 -11.80
N ARG A 375 -17.87 12.28 -11.41
CA ARG A 375 -17.61 10.98 -12.07
C ARG A 375 -16.10 10.73 -12.24
N LEU A 376 -15.33 11.01 -11.19
CA LEU A 376 -13.88 10.92 -11.22
C LEU A 376 -13.44 9.48 -11.43
N THR A 377 -12.43 9.27 -12.26
CA THR A 377 -11.87 7.95 -12.58
C THR A 377 -10.77 7.51 -11.63
N GLY A 378 -10.43 8.33 -10.65
CA GLY A 378 -9.48 8.06 -9.56
C GLY A 378 -10.09 8.40 -8.21
N ILE A 379 -9.24 8.43 -7.18
CA ILE A 379 -9.59 8.56 -5.76
C ILE A 379 -10.35 7.31 -5.28
N ASP A 380 -9.61 6.21 -5.21
CA ASP A 380 -10.14 4.94 -4.71
C ASP A 380 -10.29 4.92 -3.19
N ARG A 381 -9.68 5.92 -2.51
CA ARG A 381 -9.60 5.97 -1.05
C ARG A 381 -9.72 7.39 -0.51
N ILE A 382 -10.63 7.59 0.44
CA ILE A 382 -10.82 8.86 1.17
C ILE A 382 -10.65 8.57 2.66
N VAL A 383 -9.59 9.12 3.28
CA VAL A 383 -9.25 8.83 4.67
C VAL A 383 -8.85 10.11 5.42
N PRO A 384 -9.10 10.19 6.74
CA PRO A 384 -8.61 11.32 7.51
C PRO A 384 -7.08 11.36 7.51
N LEU A 385 -6.52 12.55 7.64
CA LEU A 385 -5.09 12.76 7.77
C LEU A 385 -4.53 11.96 8.95
N GLY A 386 -3.48 11.18 8.72
CA GLY A 386 -2.89 10.21 9.63
C GLY A 386 -3.25 8.76 9.32
N SER A 387 -4.07 8.51 8.30
CA SER A 387 -4.49 7.17 7.89
C SER A 387 -4.10 6.80 6.45
N ALA A 388 -3.19 7.57 5.83
CA ALA A 388 -2.75 7.27 4.46
C ALA A 388 -2.04 5.92 4.36
N LEU A 389 -1.27 5.55 5.38
CA LEU A 389 -0.51 4.30 5.41
C LEU A 389 -1.30 3.10 5.96
N ASP A 390 -2.55 3.30 6.41
CA ASP A 390 -3.40 2.22 6.91
C ASP A 390 -3.79 1.29 5.76
N ILE A 391 -3.12 0.15 5.67
CA ILE A 391 -3.41 -0.86 4.65
C ILE A 391 -4.63 -1.70 5.05
N GLY A 392 -5.46 -2.07 4.07
CA GLY A 392 -6.68 -2.86 4.30
C GLY A 392 -6.93 -3.88 3.19
N VAL A 393 -7.94 -4.72 3.41
CA VAL A 393 -8.41 -5.71 2.42
C VAL A 393 -9.09 -5.08 1.21
N VAL A 394 -9.49 -3.81 1.32
CA VAL A 394 -9.88 -2.97 0.18
C VAL A 394 -8.73 -2.02 -0.10
N TRP A 395 -8.14 -2.14 -1.29
CA TRP A 395 -6.98 -1.36 -1.70
C TRP A 395 -7.03 -1.06 -3.20
N ASP A 396 -6.67 0.16 -3.60
CA ASP A 396 -6.72 0.61 -5.01
C ASP A 396 -8.06 0.30 -5.71
N GLY A 397 -9.17 0.51 -5.03
CA GLY A 397 -10.49 0.20 -5.57
C GLY A 397 -10.84 -1.30 -5.63
N HIS A 398 -9.92 -2.19 -5.25
CA HIS A 398 -10.13 -3.63 -5.24
C HIS A 398 -10.52 -4.13 -3.85
N ASP A 399 -11.64 -4.84 -3.74
CA ASP A 399 -11.91 -5.72 -2.61
C ASP A 399 -11.14 -7.03 -2.82
N LEU A 400 -9.99 -7.16 -2.16
CA LEU A 400 -9.06 -8.27 -2.37
C LEU A 400 -9.62 -9.62 -1.93
N VAL A 401 -10.49 -9.64 -0.93
CA VAL A 401 -11.12 -10.88 -0.48
C VAL A 401 -12.13 -11.36 -1.51
N LYS A 402 -12.99 -10.46 -2.00
CA LYS A 402 -13.97 -10.80 -3.04
C LYS A 402 -13.31 -11.05 -4.39
N GLY A 403 -12.32 -10.26 -4.76
CA GLY A 403 -11.58 -10.41 -6.02
C GLY A 403 -10.76 -11.71 -6.10
N LEU A 404 -10.24 -12.19 -4.96
CA LEU A 404 -9.43 -13.40 -4.87
C LEU A 404 -10.23 -14.63 -4.41
N SER A 405 -11.54 -14.56 -4.38
CA SER A 405 -12.42 -15.70 -4.12
C SER A 405 -13.56 -15.77 -5.13
N ARG A 406 -13.99 -16.97 -5.46
CA ARG A 406 -15.14 -17.20 -6.32
C ARG A 406 -16.40 -17.37 -5.51
N ILE A 407 -17.52 -16.91 -6.04
CA ILE A 407 -18.84 -17.16 -5.47
C ILE A 407 -19.39 -18.52 -5.92
N ILE A 408 -20.13 -19.18 -5.04
CA ILE A 408 -20.91 -20.37 -5.34
C ILE A 408 -22.36 -19.91 -5.41
N ASP A 409 -22.89 -19.75 -6.62
CA ASP A 409 -24.29 -19.40 -6.83
C ASP A 409 -25.15 -20.63 -6.54
N CYS A 410 -26.03 -20.49 -5.55
CA CYS A 410 -26.97 -21.54 -5.14
C CYS A 410 -28.38 -20.93 -5.15
N LYS A 411 -29.22 -21.42 -6.05
CA LYS A 411 -30.62 -21.01 -6.23
C LYS A 411 -31.55 -22.06 -5.67
#